data_bd4e8ad3901320b150d5c37d150ee071
#
_entry.id   bd4e8ad3901320b150d5c37d150ee071
#
_cell.length_a   1.000
_cell.length_b   1.000
_cell.length_c   1.000
_cell.angle_alpha   90.00
_cell.angle_beta   90.00
_cell.angle_gamma   90.00
#
_symmetry.space_group_name_H-M   'P 1'
#
loop_
_entity.id
_entity.type
_entity.pdbx_description
1 polymer ?
#
loop_
_entity_poly.entity_id
_entity_poly.type
_entity_poly.pdbx_seq_one_letter_code
_entity_poly.pdbx_strand_id
1 'polypeptide(L)'
;IHNLEQINTHVVTSAKDIHAKRVNIVNCLPENVFVEPGQPTPESAKSAMTALDRAVEDIKEGYIDVLVTAPINKRAMAGEGFGYTGHTEYLEKKFGVEDVAMFMVSGNLRVGVVTGHISLKDVPSKITAEKIINKLRLMKRSLQRDFGIDAPKIAVLGLNPHCGDGGLLGDEEQQ
;
A
#
# COMPACT_ATOMS: atom_id res chain seq x y z
N ILE A 1 -8.93 12.39 22.01
CA ILE A 1 -9.64 11.09 21.99
C ILE A 1 -11.09 11.44 21.75
N HIS A 2 -11.57 11.13 20.54
CA HIS A 2 -12.95 11.37 20.19
C HIS A 2 -13.85 10.38 20.93
N ASN A 3 -14.96 10.86 21.43
CA ASN A 3 -15.94 10.07 22.15
C ASN A 3 -16.59 9.06 21.18
N LEU A 4 -16.18 7.78 21.26
CA LEU A 4 -16.70 6.70 20.43
C LEU A 4 -18.00 6.10 20.98
N GLU A 5 -18.65 6.74 21.95
CA GLU A 5 -19.83 6.23 22.67
C GLU A 5 -21.05 5.94 21.78
N GLN A 6 -21.00 6.27 20.48
CA GLN A 6 -22.13 6.05 19.57
C GLN A 6 -21.87 5.03 18.45
N ILE A 7 -20.69 4.40 18.40
CA ILE A 7 -20.42 3.38 17.37
C ILE A 7 -20.89 2.02 17.88
N ASN A 8 -21.94 1.49 17.24
CA ASN A 8 -22.43 0.15 17.54
C ASN A 8 -21.44 -0.88 16.97
N THR A 9 -20.51 -1.36 17.80
CA THR A 9 -19.51 -2.34 17.44
C THR A 9 -19.98 -3.76 17.71
N HIS A 10 -19.49 -4.70 16.92
CA HIS A 10 -19.67 -6.13 17.10
C HIS A 10 -18.31 -6.81 17.08
N VAL A 11 -17.93 -7.42 18.19
CA VAL A 11 -16.63 -8.10 18.34
C VAL A 11 -16.80 -9.56 17.91
N VAL A 12 -15.94 -9.99 16.99
CA VAL A 12 -15.91 -11.36 16.44
C VAL A 12 -14.48 -11.90 16.43
N THR A 13 -14.34 -13.20 16.33
CA THR A 13 -13.02 -13.86 16.19
C THR A 13 -12.66 -14.15 14.74
N SER A 14 -13.61 -14.02 13.82
CA SER A 14 -13.42 -14.28 12.40
C SER A 14 -14.20 -13.28 11.53
N ALA A 15 -13.64 -12.91 10.39
CA ALA A 15 -14.34 -12.14 9.38
C ALA A 15 -15.55 -12.88 8.78
N LYS A 16 -15.66 -14.19 8.96
CA LYS A 16 -16.83 -15.00 8.58
C LYS A 16 -18.09 -14.65 9.38
N ASP A 17 -17.91 -14.18 10.62
CA ASP A 17 -19.00 -14.00 11.60
C ASP A 17 -19.46 -12.54 11.68
N ILE A 18 -19.13 -11.72 10.68
CA ILE A 18 -19.46 -10.29 10.65
C ILE A 18 -20.95 -10.04 10.58
N HIS A 19 -21.40 -8.96 11.22
CA HIS A 19 -22.74 -8.44 11.10
C HIS A 19 -22.76 -7.29 10.07
N ALA A 20 -23.46 -7.46 8.94
CA ALA A 20 -23.45 -6.56 7.79
C ALA A 20 -23.86 -5.09 8.09
N LYS A 21 -24.58 -4.83 9.18
CA LYS A 21 -25.07 -3.50 9.55
C LYS A 21 -24.33 -2.87 10.74
N ARG A 22 -23.19 -3.42 11.13
CA ARG A 22 -22.39 -2.94 12.27
C ARG A 22 -20.95 -2.75 11.90
N VAL A 23 -20.24 -1.94 12.68
CA VAL A 23 -18.79 -1.94 12.66
C VAL A 23 -18.31 -3.20 13.37
N ASN A 24 -17.65 -4.07 12.64
CA ASN A 24 -17.12 -5.33 13.20
C ASN A 24 -15.66 -5.13 13.62
N ILE A 25 -15.30 -5.70 14.76
CA ILE A 25 -13.94 -5.76 15.27
C ILE A 25 -13.54 -7.23 15.29
N VAL A 26 -12.64 -7.61 14.39
CA VAL A 26 -12.05 -8.97 14.43
C VAL A 26 -10.95 -8.96 15.48
N ASN A 27 -11.23 -9.58 16.63
CA ASN A 27 -10.23 -9.71 17.69
C ASN A 27 -9.26 -10.84 17.35
N CYS A 28 -8.05 -10.48 16.91
CA CYS A 28 -6.97 -11.41 16.54
C CYS A 28 -5.80 -11.38 17.53
N LEU A 29 -5.91 -10.61 18.62
CA LEU A 29 -4.86 -10.47 19.62
C LEU A 29 -5.20 -11.24 20.91
N PRO A 30 -4.19 -11.66 21.69
CA PRO A 30 -4.39 -12.21 23.03
C PRO A 30 -5.07 -11.21 23.96
N GLU A 31 -5.81 -11.72 24.96
CA GLU A 31 -6.57 -10.87 25.92
C GLU A 31 -5.71 -9.91 26.75
N ASN A 32 -4.43 -10.23 26.96
CA ASN A 32 -3.54 -9.50 27.87
C ASN A 32 -2.47 -8.66 27.14
N VAL A 33 -2.76 -8.13 25.95
CA VAL A 33 -1.83 -7.23 25.26
C VAL A 33 -1.86 -5.86 25.93
N PHE A 34 -0.73 -5.46 26.47
CA PHE A 34 -0.55 -4.12 27.01
C PHE A 34 -0.01 -3.18 25.92
N VAL A 35 -0.74 -2.12 25.67
CA VAL A 35 -0.32 -1.06 24.72
C VAL A 35 -0.02 0.20 25.49
N GLU A 36 1.21 0.68 25.41
CA GLU A 36 1.63 1.96 25.95
C GLU A 36 1.51 3.06 24.86
N PRO A 37 0.52 3.96 24.94
CA PRO A 37 0.30 4.98 23.95
C PRO A 37 1.52 5.90 23.77
N GLY A 38 1.93 6.11 22.51
CA GLY A 38 3.08 6.96 22.18
C GLY A 38 4.44 6.25 22.27
N GLN A 39 4.49 4.99 22.73
CA GLN A 39 5.73 4.22 22.82
C GLN A 39 5.76 3.08 21.79
N PRO A 40 6.81 2.98 20.98
CA PRO A 40 6.99 1.87 20.05
C PRO A 40 7.60 0.66 20.78
N THR A 41 6.75 -0.17 21.39
CA THR A 41 7.19 -1.36 22.12
C THR A 41 7.24 -2.60 21.21
N PRO A 42 8.01 -3.66 21.57
CA PRO A 42 7.98 -4.94 20.88
C PRO A 42 6.57 -5.53 20.81
N GLU A 43 5.79 -5.42 21.86
CA GLU A 43 4.41 -5.92 21.94
C GLU A 43 3.50 -5.19 20.95
N SER A 44 3.63 -3.87 20.82
CA SER A 44 2.86 -3.10 19.86
C SER A 44 3.23 -3.44 18.41
N ALA A 45 4.51 -3.71 18.15
CA ALA A 45 5.00 -4.14 16.85
C ALA A 45 4.46 -5.53 16.48
N LYS A 46 4.53 -6.52 17.38
CA LYS A 46 3.97 -7.86 17.18
C LYS A 46 2.47 -7.82 16.95
N SER A 47 1.76 -7.00 17.72
CA SER A 47 0.31 -6.82 17.57
C SER A 47 -0.05 -6.25 16.19
N ALA A 48 0.70 -5.26 15.71
CA ALA A 48 0.51 -4.69 14.38
C ALA A 48 0.78 -5.72 13.27
N MET A 49 1.82 -6.55 13.41
CA MET A 49 2.11 -7.64 12.48
C MET A 49 0.98 -8.68 12.47
N THR A 50 0.52 -9.11 13.62
CA THR A 50 -0.58 -10.09 13.76
C THR A 50 -1.86 -9.57 13.10
N ALA A 51 -2.20 -8.30 13.34
CA ALA A 51 -3.39 -7.69 12.72
C ALA A 51 -3.26 -7.58 11.20
N LEU A 52 -2.07 -7.26 10.70
CA LEU A 52 -1.81 -7.16 9.26
C LEU A 52 -1.82 -8.54 8.58
N ASP A 53 -1.20 -9.55 9.20
CA ASP A 53 -1.23 -10.94 8.70
C ASP A 53 -2.67 -11.44 8.64
N ARG A 54 -3.48 -11.21 9.69
CA ARG A 54 -4.88 -11.60 9.71
C ARG A 54 -5.70 -10.93 8.61
N ALA A 55 -5.52 -9.64 8.40
CA ALA A 55 -6.23 -8.93 7.33
C ALA A 55 -5.87 -9.48 5.93
N VAL A 56 -4.60 -9.83 5.71
CA VAL A 56 -4.16 -10.46 4.45
C VAL A 56 -4.78 -11.85 4.27
N GLU A 57 -4.90 -12.64 5.32
CA GLU A 57 -5.58 -13.94 5.27
C GLU A 57 -7.06 -13.77 4.91
N ASP A 58 -7.76 -12.86 5.56
CA ASP A 58 -9.18 -12.58 5.30
C ASP A 58 -9.41 -12.06 3.86
N ILE A 59 -8.46 -11.30 3.28
CA ILE A 59 -8.50 -10.93 1.85
C ILE A 59 -8.33 -12.16 0.96
N LYS A 60 -7.34 -13.01 1.24
CA LYS A 60 -7.07 -14.21 0.43
C LYS A 60 -8.24 -15.18 0.43
N GLU A 61 -8.95 -15.26 1.53
CA GLU A 61 -10.16 -16.08 1.67
C GLU A 61 -11.42 -15.40 1.10
N GLY A 62 -11.33 -14.14 0.66
CA GLY A 62 -12.44 -13.39 0.04
C GLY A 62 -13.45 -12.84 1.04
N TYR A 63 -13.11 -12.71 2.31
CA TYR A 63 -14.00 -12.13 3.33
C TYR A 63 -13.96 -10.61 3.36
N ILE A 64 -12.88 -10.00 2.88
CA ILE A 64 -12.74 -8.54 2.75
C ILE A 64 -12.20 -8.18 1.36
N ASP A 65 -12.67 -7.08 0.82
CA ASP A 65 -12.36 -6.63 -0.54
C ASP A 65 -11.25 -5.58 -0.57
N VAL A 66 -11.11 -4.80 0.50
CA VAL A 66 -10.21 -3.65 0.57
C VAL A 66 -9.53 -3.59 1.94
N LEU A 67 -8.25 -3.27 1.94
CA LEU A 67 -7.46 -3.05 3.16
C LEU A 67 -7.11 -1.56 3.28
N VAL A 68 -7.50 -0.96 4.40
CA VAL A 68 -7.07 0.37 4.81
C VAL A 68 -6.15 0.22 6.02
N THR A 69 -4.90 0.67 5.92
CA THR A 69 -3.91 0.51 6.97
C THR A 69 -3.66 1.82 7.72
N ALA A 70 -3.49 1.73 9.04
CA ALA A 70 -2.91 2.79 9.84
C ALA A 70 -1.38 2.83 9.67
N PRO A 71 -0.72 3.95 9.99
CA PRO A 71 0.74 4.03 10.00
C PRO A 71 1.36 3.00 10.96
N ILE A 72 2.52 2.46 10.59
CA ILE A 72 3.30 1.53 11.40
C ILE A 72 4.62 2.17 11.84
N ASN A 73 5.13 1.76 13.00
CA ASN A 73 6.50 2.09 13.39
C ASN A 73 7.47 1.09 12.76
N LYS A 74 8.07 1.47 11.63
CA LYS A 74 8.96 0.60 10.85
C LYS A 74 10.16 0.09 11.66
N ARG A 75 10.73 0.94 12.54
CA ARG A 75 11.89 0.56 13.35
C ARG A 75 11.54 -0.49 14.40
N ALA A 76 10.42 -0.32 15.08
CA ALA A 76 9.94 -1.30 16.06
C ALA A 76 9.61 -2.64 15.39
N MET A 77 8.90 -2.61 14.26
CA MET A 77 8.55 -3.83 13.52
C MET A 77 9.78 -4.55 12.96
N ALA A 78 10.79 -3.82 12.46
CA ALA A 78 12.04 -4.42 12.01
C ALA A 78 12.79 -5.12 13.15
N GLY A 79 12.76 -4.57 14.36
CA GLY A 79 13.31 -5.20 15.56
C GLY A 79 12.66 -6.53 15.93
N GLU A 80 11.41 -6.74 15.54
CA GLU A 80 10.63 -7.97 15.77
C GLU A 80 10.57 -8.89 14.54
N GLY A 81 11.45 -8.69 13.58
CA GLY A 81 11.60 -9.58 12.43
C GLY A 81 10.69 -9.25 11.23
N PHE A 82 10.07 -8.07 11.20
CA PHE A 82 9.37 -7.60 10.00
C PHE A 82 10.40 -7.24 8.92
N GLY A 83 10.67 -8.18 8.03
CA GLY A 83 11.72 -8.08 7.01
C GLY A 83 11.36 -7.21 5.79
N TYR A 84 10.47 -6.22 5.93
CA TYR A 84 9.97 -5.38 4.84
C TYR A 84 10.17 -3.90 5.16
N THR A 85 10.34 -3.08 4.12
CA THR A 85 10.52 -1.62 4.27
C THR A 85 9.20 -0.89 4.55
N GLY A 86 8.06 -1.55 4.30
CA GLY A 86 6.72 -1.01 4.56
C GLY A 86 5.60 -1.95 4.13
N HIS A 87 4.37 -1.44 4.14
CA HIS A 87 3.18 -2.21 3.74
C HIS A 87 3.25 -2.68 2.28
N THR A 88 3.77 -1.86 1.37
CA THR A 88 3.80 -2.18 -0.07
C THR A 88 4.58 -3.44 -0.34
N GLU A 89 5.81 -3.52 0.14
CA GLU A 89 6.72 -4.66 -0.06
C GLU A 89 6.21 -5.90 0.68
N TYR A 90 5.61 -5.69 1.86
CA TYR A 90 4.95 -6.76 2.60
C TYR A 90 3.79 -7.37 1.79
N LEU A 91 2.87 -6.54 1.29
CA LEU A 91 1.70 -6.97 0.52
C LEU A 91 2.11 -7.62 -0.81
N GLU A 92 3.07 -7.04 -1.54
CA GLU A 92 3.66 -7.61 -2.75
C GLU A 92 4.11 -9.06 -2.51
N LYS A 93 4.89 -9.26 -1.45
CA LYS A 93 5.37 -10.60 -1.08
C LYS A 93 4.26 -11.54 -0.66
N LYS A 94 3.31 -11.08 0.17
CA LYS A 94 2.21 -11.90 0.67
C LYS A 94 1.24 -12.34 -0.42
N PHE A 95 1.03 -11.51 -1.44
CA PHE A 95 0.18 -11.84 -2.60
C PHE A 95 0.96 -12.49 -3.75
N GLY A 96 2.29 -12.56 -3.68
CA GLY A 96 3.12 -13.21 -4.68
C GLY A 96 3.05 -12.52 -6.05
N VAL A 97 2.93 -11.20 -6.07
CA VAL A 97 2.89 -10.40 -7.30
C VAL A 97 4.28 -9.86 -7.63
N GLU A 98 4.57 -9.71 -8.94
CA GLU A 98 5.88 -9.25 -9.40
C GLU A 98 5.99 -7.71 -9.39
N ASP A 99 4.87 -7.01 -9.46
CA ASP A 99 4.83 -5.55 -9.50
C ASP A 99 3.53 -4.99 -8.90
N VAL A 100 3.62 -3.78 -8.36
CA VAL A 100 2.52 -3.05 -7.75
C VAL A 100 2.41 -1.64 -8.33
N ALA A 101 1.19 -1.10 -8.42
CA ALA A 101 0.97 0.29 -8.76
C ALA A 101 0.74 1.10 -7.47
N MET A 102 1.60 2.08 -7.23
CA MET A 102 1.37 3.06 -6.18
C MET A 102 0.67 4.27 -6.79
N PHE A 103 -0.52 4.60 -6.29
CA PHE A 103 -1.26 5.78 -6.68
C PHE A 103 -1.35 6.79 -5.54
N MET A 104 -1.13 8.05 -5.89
CA MET A 104 -1.57 9.19 -5.09
C MET A 104 -2.87 9.71 -5.71
N VAL A 105 -3.93 9.74 -4.90
CA VAL A 105 -5.29 10.05 -5.39
C VAL A 105 -5.82 11.28 -4.69
N SER A 106 -6.32 12.25 -5.47
CA SER A 106 -7.01 13.44 -4.97
C SER A 106 -8.10 13.84 -5.97
N GLY A 107 -9.35 13.75 -5.57
CA GLY A 107 -10.49 14.00 -6.47
C GLY A 107 -10.40 13.17 -7.74
N ASN A 108 -10.31 13.84 -8.89
CA ASN A 108 -10.18 13.18 -10.20
C ASN A 108 -8.73 12.96 -10.65
N LEU A 109 -7.75 13.42 -9.88
CA LEU A 109 -6.33 13.23 -10.21
C LEU A 109 -5.83 11.91 -9.62
N ARG A 110 -5.11 11.14 -10.43
CA ARG A 110 -4.40 9.93 -10.02
C ARG A 110 -2.98 10.01 -10.56
N VAL A 111 -2.01 10.01 -9.68
CA VAL A 111 -0.60 10.06 -10.04
C VAL A 111 0.03 8.74 -9.66
N GLY A 112 0.60 8.04 -10.63
CA GLY A 112 1.37 6.82 -10.42
C GLY A 112 2.86 7.08 -10.57
N VAL A 113 3.68 6.31 -9.88
CA VAL A 113 5.14 6.41 -9.97
C VAL A 113 5.74 5.18 -10.64
N VAL A 114 6.77 5.39 -11.45
CA VAL A 114 7.51 4.30 -12.12
C VAL A 114 8.52 3.67 -11.17
N THR A 115 9.16 4.48 -10.34
CA THR A 115 10.13 4.05 -9.32
C THR A 115 9.68 4.50 -7.94
N GLY A 116 10.00 3.74 -6.90
CA GLY A 116 9.72 4.09 -5.51
C GLY A 116 10.82 3.58 -4.59
N HIS A 117 11.03 4.24 -3.45
CA HIS A 117 11.95 3.86 -2.38
C HIS A 117 13.40 3.59 -2.82
N ILE A 118 13.87 4.32 -3.84
CA ILE A 118 15.25 4.28 -4.32
C ILE A 118 15.92 5.64 -4.16
N SER A 119 17.24 5.67 -4.13
CA SER A 119 18.01 6.91 -4.11
C SER A 119 17.77 7.70 -5.41
N LEU A 120 17.66 9.04 -5.31
CA LEU A 120 17.44 9.90 -6.47
C LEU A 120 18.51 9.69 -7.56
N LYS A 121 19.77 9.49 -7.19
CA LYS A 121 20.88 9.23 -8.11
C LYS A 121 20.71 7.95 -8.94
N ASP A 122 19.92 6.99 -8.42
CA ASP A 122 19.73 5.68 -9.05
C ASP A 122 18.49 5.68 -9.98
N VAL A 123 17.66 6.74 -9.95
CA VAL A 123 16.42 6.83 -10.73
C VAL A 123 16.67 6.67 -12.22
N PRO A 124 17.61 7.39 -12.87
CA PRO A 124 17.82 7.26 -14.31
C PRO A 124 18.13 5.83 -14.74
N SER A 125 19.02 5.17 -14.01
CA SER A 125 19.42 3.78 -14.32
C SER A 125 18.32 2.73 -14.08
N LYS A 126 17.24 3.11 -13.38
CA LYS A 126 16.11 2.23 -13.04
C LYS A 126 14.86 2.50 -13.88
N ILE A 127 14.89 3.52 -14.71
CA ILE A 127 13.83 3.81 -15.68
C ILE A 127 14.21 3.16 -17.01
N THR A 128 13.37 2.21 -17.44
CA THR A 128 13.51 1.57 -18.75
C THR A 128 12.16 1.60 -19.47
N ALA A 129 12.16 1.53 -20.78
CA ALA A 129 10.94 1.46 -21.60
C ALA A 129 10.04 0.29 -21.14
N GLU A 130 10.61 -0.88 -20.88
CA GLU A 130 9.89 -2.05 -20.39
C GLU A 130 9.19 -1.76 -19.06
N LYS A 131 9.90 -1.15 -18.11
CA LYS A 131 9.34 -0.82 -16.80
C LYS A 131 8.22 0.20 -16.90
N ILE A 132 8.38 1.23 -17.73
CA ILE A 132 7.32 2.22 -18.00
C ILE A 132 6.09 1.52 -18.58
N ILE A 133 6.26 0.68 -19.59
CA ILE A 133 5.15 -0.03 -20.25
C ILE A 133 4.43 -0.95 -19.26
N ASN A 134 5.16 -1.69 -18.43
CA ASN A 134 4.56 -2.57 -17.43
C ASN A 134 3.77 -1.77 -16.39
N LYS A 135 4.31 -0.64 -15.90
CA LYS A 135 3.57 0.26 -15.00
C LYS A 135 2.31 0.84 -15.65
N LEU A 136 2.39 1.28 -16.90
CA LEU A 136 1.24 1.79 -17.64
C LEU A 136 0.14 0.73 -17.82
N ARG A 137 0.51 -0.53 -18.13
CA ARG A 137 -0.43 -1.64 -18.23
C ARG A 137 -1.11 -1.91 -16.88
N LEU A 138 -0.33 -1.93 -15.79
CA LEU A 138 -0.83 -2.13 -14.45
C LEU A 138 -1.77 -0.99 -14.03
N MET A 139 -1.35 0.26 -14.23
CA MET A 139 -2.16 1.44 -13.98
C MET A 139 -3.47 1.43 -14.77
N LYS A 140 -3.41 1.15 -16.08
CA LYS A 140 -4.61 1.06 -16.93
C LYS A 140 -5.60 0.04 -16.38
N ARG A 141 -5.12 -1.16 -16.02
CA ARG A 141 -5.95 -2.22 -15.44
C ARG A 141 -6.62 -1.78 -14.14
N SER A 142 -5.87 -1.16 -13.24
CA SER A 142 -6.40 -0.65 -11.98
C SER A 142 -7.40 0.49 -12.21
N LEU A 143 -7.11 1.43 -13.09
CA LEU A 143 -8.05 2.51 -13.43
C LEU A 143 -9.38 1.97 -13.95
N GLN A 144 -9.36 0.91 -14.74
CA GLN A 144 -10.57 0.27 -15.26
C GLN A 144 -11.32 -0.53 -14.18
N ARG A 145 -10.61 -1.42 -13.48
CA ARG A 145 -11.22 -2.36 -12.53
C ARG A 145 -11.58 -1.69 -11.19
N ASP A 146 -10.64 -0.92 -10.62
CA ASP A 146 -10.74 -0.44 -9.25
C ASP A 146 -11.38 0.97 -9.20
N PHE A 147 -11.21 1.77 -10.25
CA PHE A 147 -11.77 3.12 -10.35
C PHE A 147 -12.96 3.25 -11.31
N GLY A 148 -13.32 2.19 -12.05
CA GLY A 148 -14.45 2.20 -12.97
C GLY A 148 -14.29 3.13 -14.18
N ILE A 149 -13.06 3.41 -14.63
CA ILE A 149 -12.78 4.29 -15.76
C ILE A 149 -12.56 3.46 -17.01
N ASP A 150 -13.57 3.30 -17.86
CA ASP A 150 -13.52 2.41 -19.03
C ASP A 150 -12.39 2.76 -20.02
N ALA A 151 -12.21 4.06 -20.30
CA ALA A 151 -11.23 4.54 -21.26
C ALA A 151 -10.23 5.53 -20.61
N PRO A 152 -9.34 5.06 -19.72
CA PRO A 152 -8.43 5.93 -19.00
C PRO A 152 -7.41 6.57 -19.95
N LYS A 153 -7.23 7.88 -19.82
CA LYS A 153 -6.16 8.63 -20.48
C LYS A 153 -5.00 8.79 -19.48
N ILE A 154 -3.83 8.32 -19.87
CA ILE A 154 -2.63 8.37 -19.03
C ILE A 154 -1.60 9.25 -19.75
N ALA A 155 -1.14 10.30 -19.09
CA ALA A 155 -0.01 11.10 -19.53
C ALA A 155 1.26 10.61 -18.83
N VAL A 156 2.35 10.52 -19.57
CA VAL A 156 3.68 10.21 -19.04
C VAL A 156 4.50 11.49 -19.06
N LEU A 157 5.05 11.85 -17.92
CA LEU A 157 5.91 13.03 -17.82
C LEU A 157 7.35 12.65 -18.15
N GLY A 158 8.10 13.59 -18.74
CA GLY A 158 9.54 13.43 -18.94
C GLY A 158 10.29 13.31 -17.61
N LEU A 159 11.42 12.63 -17.63
CA LEU A 159 12.34 12.54 -16.51
C LEU A 159 13.10 13.85 -16.32
N ASN A 160 13.61 14.38 -17.43
CA ASN A 160 14.38 15.61 -17.46
C ASN A 160 13.49 16.84 -17.81
N PRO A 161 13.89 18.05 -17.37
CA PRO A 161 13.25 19.28 -17.82
C PRO A 161 13.25 19.35 -19.35
N HIS A 162 12.13 19.78 -19.93
CA HIS A 162 11.96 19.89 -21.39
C HIS A 162 12.31 18.59 -22.16
N CYS A 163 12.11 17.42 -21.53
CA CYS A 163 12.47 16.11 -22.12
C CYS A 163 13.93 16.06 -22.60
N GLY A 164 14.84 16.60 -21.77
CA GLY A 164 16.27 16.63 -22.06
C GLY A 164 16.75 17.73 -23.01
N ASP A 165 15.86 18.53 -23.60
CA ASP A 165 16.19 19.65 -24.50
C ASP A 165 17.26 19.30 -25.56
N GLY A 166 16.98 18.23 -26.32
CA GLY A 166 17.89 17.74 -27.35
C GLY A 166 19.21 17.16 -26.84
N GLY A 167 19.25 16.76 -25.57
CA GLY A 167 20.45 16.20 -24.91
C GLY A 167 21.22 17.21 -24.04
N LEU A 168 20.76 18.47 -24.01
CA LEU A 168 21.41 19.52 -23.22
C LEU A 168 21.22 19.32 -21.72
N LEU A 169 20.06 18.77 -21.32
CA LEU A 169 19.67 18.57 -19.93
C LEU A 169 19.56 17.08 -19.54
N GLY A 170 20.08 16.19 -20.38
CA GLY A 170 20.02 14.74 -20.24
C GLY A 170 19.54 14.08 -21.53
N ASP A 171 19.84 12.82 -21.73
CA ASP A 171 19.55 12.05 -22.95
C ASP A 171 18.68 10.81 -22.70
N GLU A 172 18.20 10.64 -21.48
CA GLU A 172 17.42 9.45 -21.07
C GLU A 172 16.12 9.29 -21.87
N GLU A 173 15.50 10.38 -22.31
CA GLU A 173 14.29 10.34 -23.16
C GLU A 173 14.58 10.03 -24.63
N GLN A 174 15.86 9.96 -25.01
CA GLN A 174 16.28 9.67 -26.40
C GLN A 174 16.70 8.21 -26.59
N GLN A 175 16.82 7.45 -25.49
CA GLN A 175 17.19 6.04 -25.45
C GLN A 175 15.94 5.16 -25.45
#